data_3db0ca3ea72105aa099742849ec4e610
#
_entry.id   3db0ca3ea72105aa099742849ec4e610
#
_cell.length_a   1.000
_cell.length_b   1.000
_cell.length_c   1.000
_cell.angle_alpha   90.00
_cell.angle_beta   90.00
_cell.angle_gamma   90.00
#
_symmetry.space_group_name_H-M   'P 1'
#
loop_
_entity.id
_entity.type
_entity.pdbx_description
1 polymer ?
#
loop_
_entity_poly.entity_id
_entity_poly.type
_entity_poly.pdbx_seq_one_letter_code
_entity_poly.pdbx_strand_id
1 'polypeptide(L)'
;MYPEPEVKFDISKIKLTTLDIEVKSENGFPDVESAAEEILLISIQDYTTKQIRTWGQGPFNNKQDNVIYKSFNSEYELLNAFINWWMIEDNTPEVITGWNIELYDIPYLSRRLERVLGEKLMKRLSPWGLVTEDEIYIAGRKNIAYDVGGITQLDYCLLYTSPSPRDATL
;
A
#
# COMPACT_ATOMS: atom_id res chain seq x y z
N MET A 1 29.78 -11.84 34.47
CA MET A 1 28.66 -12.15 33.54
C MET A 1 27.75 -10.92 33.57
N TYR A 2 27.74 -10.12 32.52
CA TYR A 2 26.83 -8.98 32.42
C TYR A 2 25.47 -9.55 32.04
N PRO A 3 24.38 -9.17 32.75
CA PRO A 3 23.04 -9.59 32.33
C PRO A 3 22.78 -9.04 30.94
N GLU A 4 22.38 -9.90 29.98
CA GLU A 4 21.93 -9.44 28.71
C GLU A 4 20.67 -8.59 28.92
N PRO A 5 20.59 -7.39 28.29
CA PRO A 5 19.41 -6.58 28.42
C PRO A 5 18.23 -7.35 27.79
N GLU A 6 17.16 -7.51 28.57
CA GLU A 6 15.92 -8.10 28.07
C GLU A 6 15.34 -7.18 26.99
N VAL A 7 15.46 -7.57 25.72
CA VAL A 7 14.86 -6.85 24.59
C VAL A 7 13.36 -7.10 24.59
N LYS A 8 12.58 -6.08 24.93
CA LYS A 8 11.11 -6.14 24.84
C LYS A 8 10.66 -5.63 23.49
N PHE A 9 9.90 -6.45 22.77
CA PHE A 9 9.25 -6.04 21.54
C PHE A 9 8.15 -5.00 21.84
N ASP A 10 8.21 -3.86 21.15
CA ASP A 10 7.23 -2.78 21.26
C ASP A 10 6.77 -2.37 19.85
N ILE A 11 5.59 -2.85 19.47
CA ILE A 11 4.98 -2.58 18.14
C ILE A 11 4.77 -1.08 17.92
N SER A 12 4.61 -0.27 18.96
CA SER A 12 4.40 1.17 18.82
C SER A 12 5.61 1.93 18.27
N LYS A 13 6.78 1.27 18.22
CA LYS A 13 8.01 1.81 17.65
C LYS A 13 8.12 1.60 16.14
N ILE A 14 7.21 0.80 15.57
CA ILE A 14 7.17 0.50 14.14
C ILE A 14 6.04 1.29 13.51
N LYS A 15 6.32 2.03 12.45
CA LYS A 15 5.32 2.71 11.63
C LYS A 15 4.61 1.68 10.73
N LEU A 16 3.61 1.02 11.29
CA LEU A 16 2.78 0.05 10.58
C LEU A 16 1.52 0.73 10.05
N THR A 17 1.28 0.58 8.76
CA THR A 17 0.15 1.20 8.06
C THR A 17 -0.60 0.15 7.24
N THR A 18 -1.93 0.14 7.33
CA THR A 18 -2.77 -0.57 6.38
C THR A 18 -3.05 0.34 5.18
N LEU A 19 -2.96 -0.21 3.98
CA LEU A 19 -3.26 0.50 2.73
C LEU A 19 -4.32 -0.26 1.95
N ASP A 20 -5.21 0.48 1.30
CA ASP A 20 -6.28 -0.01 0.45
C ASP A 20 -6.60 1.03 -0.63
N ILE A 21 -6.92 0.59 -1.85
CA ILE A 21 -7.32 1.44 -2.96
C ILE A 21 -8.67 1.01 -3.54
N GLU A 22 -9.43 1.99 -4.03
CA GLU A 22 -10.64 1.75 -4.83
C GLU A 22 -10.43 2.27 -6.24
N VAL A 23 -10.70 1.43 -7.21
CA VAL A 23 -10.47 1.70 -8.62
C VAL A 23 -11.81 1.74 -9.35
N LYS A 24 -11.93 2.64 -10.32
CA LYS A 24 -13.08 2.68 -11.21
C LYS A 24 -13.19 1.35 -11.96
N SER A 25 -14.39 0.80 -12.04
CA SER A 25 -14.66 -0.47 -12.72
C SER A 25 -15.78 -0.28 -13.73
N GLU A 26 -15.42 -0.17 -14.99
CA GLU A 26 -16.41 -0.06 -16.09
C GLU A 26 -16.65 -1.40 -16.78
N ASN A 27 -15.62 -2.26 -16.86
CA ASN A 27 -15.64 -3.49 -17.66
C ASN A 27 -15.22 -4.74 -16.87
N GLY A 28 -15.55 -4.81 -15.60
CA GLY A 28 -15.18 -5.92 -14.72
C GLY A 28 -14.03 -5.55 -13.76
N PHE A 29 -13.36 -6.56 -13.20
CA PHE A 29 -12.28 -6.31 -12.24
C PHE A 29 -11.09 -5.64 -12.94
N PRO A 30 -10.59 -4.50 -12.44
CA PRO A 30 -9.52 -3.76 -13.07
C PRO A 30 -8.22 -4.57 -13.15
N ASP A 31 -7.62 -4.59 -14.34
CA ASP A 31 -6.39 -5.34 -14.60
C ASP A 31 -5.15 -4.54 -14.14
N VAL A 32 -4.30 -5.21 -13.35
CA VAL A 32 -3.07 -4.61 -12.80
C VAL A 32 -2.05 -4.33 -13.91
N GLU A 33 -1.95 -5.19 -14.92
CA GLU A 33 -0.93 -5.05 -15.97
C GLU A 33 -1.17 -3.80 -16.84
N SER A 34 -2.41 -3.54 -17.19
CA SER A 34 -2.76 -2.32 -17.92
C SER A 34 -2.93 -1.10 -17.02
N ALA A 35 -3.43 -1.29 -15.80
CA ALA A 35 -3.84 -0.25 -14.86
C ALA A 35 -4.55 0.90 -15.58
N ALA A 36 -5.58 0.56 -16.38
CA ALA A 36 -6.21 1.49 -17.32
C ALA A 36 -7.15 2.47 -16.61
N GLU A 37 -7.91 1.98 -15.64
CA GLU A 37 -8.94 2.74 -14.94
C GLU A 37 -8.36 3.61 -13.83
N GLU A 38 -9.06 4.70 -13.52
CA GLU A 38 -8.66 5.67 -12.51
C GLU A 38 -8.78 5.13 -11.09
N ILE A 39 -7.84 5.50 -10.22
CA ILE A 39 -8.00 5.33 -8.78
C ILE A 39 -8.98 6.39 -8.28
N LEU A 40 -10.05 5.93 -7.67
CA LEU A 40 -11.09 6.77 -7.08
C LEU A 40 -10.81 7.14 -5.63
N LEU A 41 -10.10 6.25 -4.91
CA LEU A 41 -9.85 6.42 -3.49
C LEU A 41 -8.56 5.70 -3.09
N ILE A 42 -7.78 6.34 -2.22
CA ILE A 42 -6.67 5.72 -1.49
C ILE A 42 -6.95 5.93 -0.02
N SER A 43 -6.96 4.86 0.75
CA SER A 43 -7.11 4.90 2.21
C SER A 43 -5.90 4.29 2.88
N ILE A 44 -5.44 4.94 3.94
CA ILE A 44 -4.44 4.39 4.85
C ILE A 44 -4.92 4.49 6.29
N GLN A 45 -4.57 3.50 7.09
CA GLN A 45 -4.79 3.54 8.54
C GLN A 45 -3.47 3.34 9.28
N ASP A 46 -3.14 4.29 10.12
CA ASP A 46 -2.04 4.13 11.08
C ASP A 46 -2.44 3.13 12.17
N TYR A 47 -1.58 2.10 12.37
CA TYR A 47 -1.89 1.03 13.32
C TYR A 47 -1.92 1.51 14.77
N THR A 48 -1.06 2.46 15.14
CA THR A 48 -0.92 2.92 16.52
C THR A 48 -2.02 3.89 16.90
N THR A 49 -2.25 4.90 16.07
CA THR A 49 -3.24 5.96 16.35
C THR A 49 -4.66 5.59 15.93
N LYS A 50 -4.81 4.57 15.08
CA LYS A 50 -6.07 4.20 14.42
C LYS A 50 -6.68 5.31 13.56
N GLN A 51 -5.90 6.35 13.26
CA GLN A 51 -6.33 7.40 12.35
C GLN A 51 -6.37 6.87 10.92
N ILE A 52 -7.47 7.12 10.23
CA ILE A 52 -7.65 6.81 8.82
C ILE A 52 -7.49 8.11 8.04
N ARG A 53 -6.68 8.08 7.01
CA ARG A 53 -6.56 9.17 6.05
C ARG A 53 -6.94 8.67 4.67
N THR A 54 -7.84 9.39 4.04
CA THR A 54 -8.40 9.02 2.75
C THR A 54 -8.28 10.19 1.77
N TRP A 55 -7.79 9.89 0.58
CA TRP A 55 -7.81 10.76 -0.60
C TRP A 55 -8.85 10.18 -1.55
N GLY A 56 -9.85 10.96 -1.92
CA GLY A 56 -10.93 10.46 -2.77
C GLY A 56 -11.35 11.46 -3.84
N GLN A 57 -11.86 10.95 -4.96
CA GLN A 57 -12.52 11.77 -5.95
C GLN A 57 -13.96 12.05 -5.51
N GLY A 58 -14.33 13.33 -5.55
CA GLY A 58 -15.66 13.77 -5.17
C GLY A 58 -15.90 13.95 -3.66
N PRO A 59 -17.00 14.61 -3.30
CA PRO A 59 -17.29 14.95 -1.91
C PRO A 59 -17.78 13.73 -1.12
N PHE A 60 -17.31 13.64 0.12
CA PHE A 60 -17.80 12.66 1.10
C PHE A 60 -18.05 13.34 2.44
N ASN A 61 -19.23 13.11 3.01
CA ASN A 61 -19.58 13.64 4.33
C ASN A 61 -19.17 12.64 5.42
N ASN A 62 -17.96 12.81 5.91
CA ASN A 62 -17.44 11.99 6.99
C ASN A 62 -18.09 12.35 8.34
N LYS A 63 -18.49 11.32 9.09
CA LYS A 63 -19.07 11.45 10.45
C LYS A 63 -18.20 10.80 11.54
N GLN A 64 -17.02 10.30 11.19
CA GLN A 64 -16.13 9.61 12.12
C GLN A 64 -14.95 10.52 12.48
N ASP A 65 -14.69 10.68 13.77
CA ASP A 65 -13.67 11.61 14.28
C ASP A 65 -12.23 11.16 13.94
N ASN A 66 -12.01 9.84 13.75
CA ASN A 66 -10.73 9.27 13.39
C ASN A 66 -10.46 9.21 11.88
N VAL A 67 -11.36 9.73 11.05
CA VAL A 67 -11.20 9.74 9.58
C VAL A 67 -10.95 11.15 9.08
N ILE A 68 -9.85 11.33 8.35
CA ILE A 68 -9.52 12.55 7.64
C ILE A 68 -9.73 12.29 6.16
N TYR A 69 -10.81 12.81 5.60
CA TYR A 69 -11.10 12.70 4.16
C TYR A 69 -10.68 13.99 3.44
N LYS A 70 -9.95 13.84 2.34
CA LYS A 70 -9.61 14.92 1.41
C LYS A 70 -10.22 14.65 0.05
N SER A 71 -11.03 15.60 -0.44
CA SER A 71 -11.70 15.52 -1.73
C SER A 71 -10.89 16.16 -2.84
N PHE A 72 -10.89 15.55 -4.01
CA PHE A 72 -10.22 16.03 -5.22
C PHE A 72 -11.15 15.95 -6.43
N ASN A 73 -10.89 16.76 -7.46
CA ASN A 73 -11.71 16.80 -8.67
C ASN A 73 -11.17 15.87 -9.77
N SER A 74 -9.96 15.35 -9.62
CA SER A 74 -9.33 14.46 -10.58
C SER A 74 -8.38 13.50 -9.91
N GLU A 75 -8.10 12.38 -10.59
CA GLU A 75 -7.08 11.42 -10.15
C GLU A 75 -5.69 12.06 -10.05
N TYR A 76 -5.34 12.95 -11.00
CA TYR A 76 -4.07 13.67 -10.96
C TYR A 76 -3.87 14.43 -9.65
N GLU A 77 -4.89 15.19 -9.22
CA GLU A 77 -4.83 15.94 -7.97
C GLU A 77 -4.74 15.01 -6.75
N LEU A 78 -5.52 13.92 -6.77
CA LEU A 78 -5.55 12.90 -5.72
C LEU A 78 -4.18 12.24 -5.56
N LEU A 79 -3.63 11.69 -6.64
CA LEU A 79 -2.33 11.00 -6.64
C LEU A 79 -1.19 11.95 -6.26
N ASN A 80 -1.20 13.18 -6.78
CA ASN A 80 -0.20 14.19 -6.44
C ASN A 80 -0.26 14.58 -4.95
N ALA A 81 -1.46 14.75 -4.40
CA ALA A 81 -1.63 15.04 -2.98
C ALA A 81 -1.21 13.86 -2.09
N PHE A 82 -1.54 12.63 -2.50
CA PHE A 82 -1.13 11.42 -1.80
C PHE A 82 0.39 11.29 -1.75
N ILE A 83 1.07 11.32 -2.92
CA ILE A 83 2.52 11.10 -2.97
C ILE A 83 3.30 12.21 -2.25
N ASN A 84 2.84 13.46 -2.32
CA ASN A 84 3.46 14.56 -1.58
C ASN A 84 3.31 14.40 -0.06
N TRP A 85 2.20 13.86 0.42
CA TRP A 85 2.01 13.55 1.83
C TRP A 85 2.86 12.35 2.25
N TRP A 86 2.90 11.30 1.41
CA TRP A 86 3.66 10.07 1.64
C TRP A 86 5.17 10.31 1.78
N MET A 87 5.72 11.22 0.99
CA MET A 87 7.15 11.57 0.97
C MET A 87 7.66 12.26 2.24
N ILE A 88 6.78 12.72 3.12
CA ILE A 88 7.19 13.30 4.39
C ILE A 88 7.68 12.17 5.28
N GLU A 89 8.90 12.26 5.80
CA GLU A 89 9.58 11.20 6.58
C GLU A 89 8.70 10.67 7.72
N ASP A 90 8.00 11.56 8.41
CA ASP A 90 7.09 11.16 9.50
C ASP A 90 5.85 10.39 9.02
N ASN A 91 5.49 10.49 7.76
CA ASN A 91 4.33 9.81 7.18
C ASN A 91 4.68 8.49 6.50
N THR A 92 5.93 8.37 5.99
CA THR A 92 6.37 7.15 5.31
C THR A 92 6.37 5.97 6.27
N PRO A 93 5.64 4.87 5.98
CA PRO A 93 5.62 3.70 6.83
C PRO A 93 6.91 2.89 6.71
N GLU A 94 7.21 2.10 7.74
CA GLU A 94 8.25 1.06 7.69
C GLU A 94 7.65 -0.27 7.24
N VAL A 95 6.37 -0.47 7.55
CA VAL A 95 5.62 -1.67 7.20
C VAL A 95 4.25 -1.28 6.64
N ILE A 96 3.92 -1.82 5.47
CA ILE A 96 2.59 -1.75 4.88
C ILE A 96 1.93 -3.12 4.97
N THR A 97 0.66 -3.14 5.33
CA THR A 97 -0.15 -4.35 5.32
C THR A 97 -1.51 -4.10 4.66
N GLY A 98 -2.17 -5.16 4.21
CA GLY A 98 -3.49 -5.12 3.60
C GLY A 98 -3.87 -6.48 3.04
N TRP A 99 -5.07 -6.57 2.49
CA TRP A 99 -5.53 -7.77 1.82
C TRP A 99 -5.14 -7.73 0.34
N ASN A 100 -4.32 -8.69 -0.10
CA ASN A 100 -3.85 -8.81 -1.49
C ASN A 100 -3.03 -7.59 -1.99
N ILE A 101 -2.42 -6.84 -1.09
CA ILE A 101 -1.71 -5.60 -1.42
C ILE A 101 -0.50 -5.83 -2.33
N GLU A 102 0.18 -6.97 -2.17
CA GLU A 102 1.38 -7.31 -2.92
C GLU A 102 1.06 -7.60 -4.40
N LEU A 103 -0.14 -8.13 -4.68
CA LEU A 103 -0.56 -8.51 -6.03
C LEU A 103 -1.54 -7.53 -6.67
N TYR A 104 -2.13 -6.61 -5.89
CA TYR A 104 -3.12 -5.68 -6.42
C TYR A 104 -2.83 -4.23 -6.07
N ASP A 105 -2.96 -3.82 -4.79
CA ASP A 105 -2.94 -2.40 -4.44
C ASP A 105 -1.61 -1.72 -4.77
N ILE A 106 -0.48 -2.30 -4.35
CA ILE A 106 0.85 -1.71 -4.58
C ILE A 106 1.21 -1.72 -6.07
N PRO A 107 1.03 -2.82 -6.82
CA PRO A 107 1.26 -2.81 -8.27
C PRO A 107 0.37 -1.82 -9.02
N TYR A 108 -0.93 -1.80 -8.71
CA TYR A 108 -1.87 -0.89 -9.37
C TYR A 108 -1.53 0.57 -9.10
N LEU A 109 -1.31 0.91 -7.82
CA LEU A 109 -0.93 2.26 -7.40
C LEU A 109 0.39 2.70 -8.06
N SER A 110 1.40 1.81 -8.09
CA SER A 110 2.69 2.11 -8.71
C SER A 110 2.54 2.44 -10.20
N ARG A 111 1.81 1.62 -10.94
CA ARG A 111 1.54 1.86 -12.37
C ARG A 111 0.70 3.11 -12.64
N ARG A 112 -0.29 3.39 -11.79
CA ARG A 112 -1.07 4.63 -11.92
C ARG A 112 -0.25 5.86 -11.62
N LEU A 113 0.58 5.83 -10.56
CA LEU A 113 1.51 6.94 -10.26
C LEU A 113 2.48 7.19 -11.42
N GLU A 114 3.06 6.12 -11.98
CA GLU A 114 3.95 6.25 -13.13
C GLU A 114 3.24 6.83 -14.36
N ARG A 115 2.07 6.32 -14.70
CA ARG A 115 1.29 6.77 -15.86
C ARG A 115 0.83 8.22 -15.74
N VAL A 116 0.35 8.63 -14.56
CA VAL A 116 -0.30 9.92 -14.36
C VAL A 116 0.71 11.01 -13.95
N LEU A 117 1.69 10.66 -13.11
CA LEU A 117 2.64 11.62 -12.55
C LEU A 117 4.08 11.42 -13.06
N GLY A 118 4.36 10.29 -13.70
CA GLY A 118 5.67 9.92 -14.20
C GLY A 118 6.53 9.13 -13.21
N GLU A 119 7.50 8.38 -13.75
CA GLU A 119 8.38 7.47 -13.02
C GLU A 119 9.07 8.12 -11.81
N LYS A 120 9.52 9.37 -11.97
CA LYS A 120 10.21 10.09 -10.90
C LYS A 120 9.37 10.25 -9.64
N LEU A 121 8.06 10.49 -9.78
CA LEU A 121 7.15 10.61 -8.63
C LEU A 121 6.71 9.23 -8.13
N MET A 122 6.51 8.25 -9.00
CA MET A 122 6.23 6.88 -8.61
C MET A 122 7.35 6.32 -7.71
N LYS A 123 8.63 6.53 -8.07
CA LYS A 123 9.77 6.10 -7.26
C LYS A 123 9.82 6.72 -5.85
N ARG A 124 9.04 7.79 -5.61
CA ARG A 124 8.89 8.38 -4.27
C ARG A 124 7.99 7.57 -3.32
N LEU A 125 7.38 6.47 -3.78
CA LEU A 125 6.82 5.46 -2.87
C LEU A 125 7.88 4.90 -1.94
N SER A 126 9.10 4.71 -2.45
CA SER A 126 10.27 4.30 -1.65
C SER A 126 10.95 5.52 -1.01
N PRO A 127 11.28 5.48 0.29
CA PRO A 127 12.10 6.49 0.93
C PRO A 127 13.51 6.59 0.32
N TRP A 128 13.97 5.53 -0.35
CA TRP A 128 15.27 5.47 -1.00
C TRP A 128 15.20 5.71 -2.51
N GLY A 129 13.99 5.90 -3.07
CA GLY A 129 13.78 6.04 -4.50
C GLY A 129 13.99 4.75 -5.29
N LEU A 130 13.94 3.60 -4.60
CA LEU A 130 14.13 2.26 -5.17
C LEU A 130 12.77 1.56 -5.23
N VAL A 131 12.20 1.52 -6.42
CA VAL A 131 10.97 0.77 -6.71
C VAL A 131 11.26 -0.09 -7.92
N THR A 132 11.16 -1.41 -7.77
CA THR A 132 11.40 -2.40 -8.84
C THR A 132 10.17 -3.23 -9.09
N GLU A 133 9.90 -3.50 -10.36
CA GLU A 133 8.83 -4.41 -10.79
C GLU A 133 9.40 -5.81 -10.97
N ASP A 134 8.74 -6.80 -10.42
CA ASP A 134 9.09 -8.21 -10.53
C ASP A 134 7.93 -9.05 -11.07
N GLU A 135 8.25 -10.02 -11.93
CA GLU A 135 7.30 -11.03 -12.37
C GLU A 135 7.36 -12.23 -11.43
N ILE A 136 6.26 -12.53 -10.78
CA ILE A 136 6.15 -13.69 -9.89
C ILE A 136 5.11 -14.69 -10.41
N TYR A 137 5.32 -15.96 -10.14
CA TYR A 137 4.41 -17.03 -10.56
C TYR A 137 3.76 -17.68 -9.36
N ILE A 138 2.44 -17.54 -9.24
CA ILE A 138 1.63 -18.16 -8.18
C ILE A 138 0.64 -19.12 -8.81
N ALA A 139 0.69 -20.38 -8.39
CA ALA A 139 -0.16 -21.46 -8.95
C ALA A 139 -0.11 -21.53 -10.48
N GLY A 140 1.06 -21.27 -11.10
CA GLY A 140 1.28 -21.28 -12.54
C GLY A 140 0.76 -20.05 -13.30
N ARG A 141 0.23 -19.04 -12.59
CA ARG A 141 -0.20 -17.78 -13.19
C ARG A 141 0.86 -16.70 -12.95
N LYS A 142 1.17 -15.96 -14.02
CA LYS A 142 2.02 -14.78 -13.95
C LYS A 142 1.28 -13.67 -13.20
N ASN A 143 1.95 -13.07 -12.24
CA ASN A 143 1.52 -11.88 -11.53
C ASN A 143 2.65 -10.85 -11.55
N ILE A 144 2.31 -9.59 -11.32
CA ILE A 144 3.25 -8.49 -11.20
C ILE A 144 3.26 -8.08 -9.74
N ALA A 145 4.45 -7.99 -9.16
CA ALA A 145 4.69 -7.46 -7.83
C ALA A 145 5.65 -6.28 -7.91
N TYR A 146 5.65 -5.43 -6.90
CA TYR A 146 6.59 -4.32 -6.78
C TYR A 146 7.32 -4.40 -5.46
N ASP A 147 8.64 -4.41 -5.49
CA ASP A 147 9.46 -4.17 -4.30
C ASP A 147 9.65 -2.67 -4.10
N VAL A 148 9.26 -2.20 -2.92
CA VAL A 148 9.39 -0.80 -2.52
C VAL A 148 10.50 -0.71 -1.48
N GLY A 149 11.71 -0.42 -1.93
CA GLY A 149 12.90 -0.40 -1.08
C GLY A 149 12.74 0.47 0.16
N GLY A 150 13.02 -0.07 1.33
CA GLY A 150 12.86 0.58 2.63
C GLY A 150 11.49 0.41 3.29
N ILE A 151 10.55 -0.28 2.64
CA ILE A 151 9.22 -0.56 3.18
C ILE A 151 8.95 -2.07 3.10
N THR A 152 8.67 -2.70 4.23
CA THR A 152 8.27 -4.11 4.26
C THR A 152 6.79 -4.24 3.92
N GLN A 153 6.48 -5.10 2.95
CA GLN A 153 5.10 -5.43 2.59
C GLN A 153 4.69 -6.73 3.29
N LEU A 154 3.59 -6.70 4.05
CA LEU A 154 3.03 -7.86 4.74
C LEU A 154 1.60 -8.10 4.26
N ASP A 155 1.45 -8.97 3.27
CA ASP A 155 0.16 -9.35 2.73
C ASP A 155 -0.48 -10.45 3.58
N TYR A 156 -1.56 -10.12 4.30
CA TYR A 156 -2.23 -11.13 5.12
C TYR A 156 -3.12 -12.09 4.31
N CYS A 157 -3.43 -11.78 3.04
CA CYS A 157 -4.05 -12.76 2.13
C CYS A 157 -3.10 -13.93 1.88
N LEU A 158 -1.83 -13.66 1.63
CA LEU A 158 -0.82 -14.68 1.41
C LEU A 158 -0.53 -15.50 2.68
N LEU A 159 -0.61 -14.89 3.85
CA LEU A 159 -0.47 -15.60 5.12
C LEU A 159 -1.56 -16.66 5.34
N TYR A 160 -2.81 -16.39 4.89
CA TYR A 160 -3.93 -17.33 5.00
C TYR A 160 -3.94 -18.40 3.89
N THR A 161 -3.34 -18.11 2.75
CA THR A 161 -3.36 -19.00 1.57
C THR A 161 -2.10 -19.83 1.41
N SER A 162 -1.00 -19.47 2.06
CA SER A 162 0.24 -20.24 2.06
C SER A 162 0.12 -21.42 3.03
N PRO A 163 0.44 -22.68 2.60
CA PRO A 163 0.47 -23.80 3.51
C PRO A 163 1.49 -23.54 4.62
N SER A 164 1.06 -23.69 5.86
CA SER A 164 1.95 -23.58 7.01
C SER A 164 3.06 -24.62 6.90
N PRO A 165 4.32 -24.34 7.28
CA PRO A 165 5.36 -25.35 7.39
C PRO A 165 4.97 -26.54 8.27
N ARG A 166 3.97 -26.38 9.15
CA ARG A 166 3.40 -27.46 9.96
C ARG A 166 2.48 -28.41 9.18
N ASP A 167 1.91 -27.94 8.06
CA ASP A 167 1.01 -28.73 7.21
C ASP A 167 1.79 -29.64 6.26
N ALA A 168 3.09 -29.42 6.10
CA ALA A 168 3.99 -30.23 5.27
C ALA A 168 4.47 -31.53 5.97
N THR A 169 4.01 -31.80 7.18
CA THR A 169 4.45 -32.96 8.01
C THR A 169 3.32 -33.97 8.30
N LEU A 170 2.29 -34.02 7.45
CA LEU A 170 1.27 -35.09 7.49
C LEU A 170 1.36 -35.99 6.27
#